data_d3f7b3cf016572b8bf8418a347f01660
#
_entry.id   d3f7b3cf016572b8bf8418a347f01660
#
_cell.length_a   1.000
_cell.length_b   1.000
_cell.length_c   1.000
_cell.angle_alpha   90.00
_cell.angle_beta   90.00
_cell.angle_gamma   90.00
#
_symmetry.space_group_name_H-M   'P 1'
#
loop_
_entity.id
_entity.type
_entity.pdbx_description
1 polymer ?
#
loop_
_entity_poly.entity_id
_entity_poly.type
_entity_poly.pdbx_seq_one_letter_code
_entity_poly.pdbx_strand_id
1 'polypeptide(L)'
;RRAERALRAAYPSWPFEFRRLDIEGDFETQGIAPGSVDVAYAVNTVHIARDLPETLRQIRRALRPGGWAVFSECMRPSPGKPLYVEFAFNFLDNFTHARLDPATRPDYGFLSPAHWRASLEAAGFEGVRHLPDIEKISRRFPLFYAAAVMARRPAS
;
A
#
# COMPACT_ATOMS: atom_id res chain seq x y z
N ARG A 1 19.98 -1.31 -7.64
CA ARG A 1 21.21 -0.82 -8.34
C ARG A 1 20.90 0.12 -9.51
N ARG A 2 19.97 -0.24 -10.48
CA ARG A 2 19.66 0.64 -11.64
C ARG A 2 18.93 1.92 -11.19
N ALA A 3 17.88 1.82 -10.38
CA ALA A 3 17.14 2.96 -9.83
C ALA A 3 18.02 3.84 -8.94
N GLU A 4 18.85 3.25 -8.10
CA GLU A 4 19.82 3.98 -7.27
C GLU A 4 20.76 4.83 -8.11
N ARG A 5 21.37 4.24 -9.14
CA ARG A 5 22.27 4.96 -10.04
C ARG A 5 21.57 6.12 -10.73
N ALA A 6 20.34 5.90 -11.23
CA ALA A 6 19.58 6.93 -11.91
C ALA A 6 19.21 8.09 -10.98
N LEU A 7 18.75 7.79 -9.75
CA LEU A 7 18.38 8.81 -8.77
C LEU A 7 19.60 9.61 -8.28
N ARG A 8 20.71 8.95 -7.97
CA ARG A 8 21.94 9.64 -7.57
C ARG A 8 22.49 10.54 -8.68
N ALA A 9 22.38 10.12 -9.95
CA ALA A 9 22.78 10.94 -11.09
C ALA A 9 21.86 12.15 -11.29
N ALA A 10 20.56 11.98 -11.14
CA ALA A 10 19.59 13.05 -11.32
C ALA A 10 19.57 14.05 -10.14
N TYR A 11 19.86 13.59 -8.92
CA TYR A 11 19.75 14.38 -7.68
C TYR A 11 20.98 14.14 -6.79
N PRO A 12 22.19 14.59 -7.21
CA PRO A 12 23.45 14.26 -6.53
C PRO A 12 23.55 14.80 -5.10
N SER A 13 22.85 15.88 -4.79
CA SER A 13 22.85 16.50 -3.45
C SER A 13 21.80 15.92 -2.48
N TRP A 14 20.95 15.02 -2.94
CA TRP A 14 19.91 14.46 -2.08
C TRP A 14 20.44 13.25 -1.30
N PRO A 15 20.10 13.12 -0.02
CA PRO A 15 20.58 12.04 0.85
C PRO A 15 19.77 10.77 0.65
N PHE A 16 19.98 10.09 -0.50
CA PHE A 16 19.33 8.81 -0.74
C PHE A 16 20.01 7.67 0.01
N GLU A 17 19.24 6.88 0.70
CA GLU A 17 19.60 5.56 1.21
C GLU A 17 18.81 4.48 0.49
N PHE A 18 19.47 3.38 0.08
CA PHE A 18 18.85 2.26 -0.62
C PHE A 18 19.11 0.98 0.14
N ARG A 19 18.05 0.33 0.57
CA ARG A 19 18.10 -0.98 1.22
C ARG A 19 16.96 -1.87 0.74
N ARG A 20 17.11 -3.17 0.90
CA ARG A 20 16.03 -4.13 0.75
C ARG A 20 15.16 -4.07 2.01
N LEU A 21 13.85 -4.07 1.85
CA LEU A 21 12.87 -4.23 2.91
C LEU A 21 11.93 -5.39 2.56
N ASP A 22 11.81 -6.34 3.46
CA ASP A 22 10.76 -7.35 3.42
C ASP A 22 9.54 -6.81 4.15
N ILE A 23 8.45 -6.58 3.41
CA ILE A 23 7.22 -6.00 3.98
C ILE A 23 6.45 -6.96 4.90
N GLU A 24 6.81 -8.26 4.89
CA GLU A 24 6.24 -9.27 5.78
C GLU A 24 7.09 -9.48 7.06
N GLY A 25 8.31 -8.97 7.08
CA GLY A 25 9.21 -9.03 8.21
C GLY A 25 8.99 -7.89 9.20
N ASP A 26 9.56 -8.03 10.40
CA ASP A 26 9.59 -6.96 11.39
C ASP A 26 10.47 -5.80 10.92
N PHE A 27 9.91 -4.59 10.83
CA PHE A 27 10.59 -3.41 10.30
C PHE A 27 11.70 -2.91 11.21
N GLU A 28 11.56 -3.07 12.52
CA GLU A 28 12.57 -2.67 13.51
C GLU A 28 13.84 -3.51 13.38
N THR A 29 13.70 -4.82 13.24
CA THR A 29 14.84 -5.72 13.01
C THR A 29 15.52 -5.48 11.67
N GLN A 30 14.81 -4.88 10.72
CA GLN A 30 15.33 -4.45 9.41
C GLN A 30 15.88 -3.01 9.44
N GLY A 31 15.96 -2.37 10.62
CA GLY A 31 16.58 -1.06 10.82
C GLY A 31 15.65 0.13 10.54
N ILE A 32 14.33 -0.06 10.57
CA ILE A 32 13.35 1.04 10.53
C ILE A 32 12.79 1.25 11.92
N ALA A 33 13.30 2.26 12.61
CA ALA A 33 12.87 2.54 13.98
C ALA A 33 11.43 3.07 14.05
N PRO A 34 10.66 2.75 15.11
CA PRO A 34 9.34 3.32 15.33
C PRO A 34 9.36 4.85 15.34
N GLY A 35 8.39 5.46 14.65
CA GLY A 35 8.24 6.91 14.61
C GLY A 35 9.33 7.65 13.82
N SER A 36 10.16 6.96 13.05
CA SER A 36 11.28 7.56 12.30
C SER A 36 10.92 8.05 10.90
N VAL A 37 9.72 7.75 10.41
CA VAL A 37 9.32 8.00 9.02
C VAL A 37 8.22 9.07 8.98
N ASP A 38 8.40 10.11 8.17
CA ASP A 38 7.38 11.14 7.93
C ASP A 38 6.30 10.67 6.94
N VAL A 39 6.73 9.99 5.87
CA VAL A 39 5.86 9.49 4.81
C VAL A 39 6.32 8.10 4.39
N ALA A 40 5.42 7.12 4.46
CA ALA A 40 5.61 5.81 3.85
C ALA A 40 4.90 5.81 2.49
N TYR A 41 5.69 5.72 1.41
CA TYR A 41 5.16 5.69 0.04
C TYR A 41 5.46 4.35 -0.63
N ALA A 42 4.43 3.73 -1.19
CA ALA A 42 4.55 2.48 -1.93
C ALA A 42 3.80 2.53 -3.26
N VAL A 43 4.29 1.80 -4.26
CA VAL A 43 3.67 1.73 -5.58
C VAL A 43 3.43 0.27 -5.93
N ASN A 44 2.16 -0.10 -6.03
CA ASN A 44 1.68 -1.41 -6.46
C ASN A 44 2.41 -2.58 -5.76
N THR A 45 2.52 -2.47 -4.43
CA THR A 45 3.33 -3.40 -3.63
C THR A 45 2.61 -3.88 -2.37
N VAL A 46 1.87 -3.01 -1.66
CA VAL A 46 1.33 -3.35 -0.34
C VAL A 46 0.21 -4.39 -0.45
N HIS A 47 -0.51 -4.43 -1.56
CA HIS A 47 -1.58 -5.42 -1.80
C HIS A 47 -1.07 -6.86 -1.86
N ILE A 48 0.22 -7.11 -2.14
CA ILE A 48 0.78 -8.48 -2.18
C ILE A 48 1.17 -9.02 -0.80
N ALA A 49 1.15 -8.19 0.26
CA ALA A 49 1.46 -8.66 1.60
C ALA A 49 0.53 -9.82 2.00
N ARG A 50 1.11 -10.92 2.47
CA ARG A 50 0.36 -12.09 2.92
C ARG A 50 -0.53 -11.75 4.11
N ASP A 51 0.03 -11.10 5.14
CA ASP A 51 -0.69 -10.58 6.29
C ASP A 51 -0.78 -9.05 6.20
N LEU A 52 -1.73 -8.56 5.38
CA LEU A 52 -1.92 -7.13 5.18
C LEU A 52 -2.17 -6.35 6.48
N PRO A 53 -3.02 -6.83 7.42
CA PRO A 53 -3.18 -6.17 8.72
C PRO A 53 -1.86 -5.97 9.46
N GLU A 54 -0.98 -6.98 9.50
CA GLU A 54 0.32 -6.85 10.16
C GLU A 54 1.23 -5.86 9.43
N THR A 55 1.34 -5.98 8.10
CA THR A 55 2.13 -5.03 7.30
C THR A 55 1.69 -3.59 7.51
N LEU A 56 0.37 -3.32 7.56
CA LEU A 56 -0.15 -1.99 7.82
C LEU A 56 0.17 -1.50 9.25
N ARG A 57 0.13 -2.39 10.25
CA ARG A 57 0.55 -2.04 11.62
C ARG A 57 2.04 -1.70 11.69
N GLN A 58 2.90 -2.45 10.99
CA GLN A 58 4.34 -2.17 10.90
C GLN A 58 4.59 -0.80 10.24
N ILE A 59 3.92 -0.51 9.13
CA ILE A 59 4.00 0.80 8.47
C ILE A 59 3.54 1.92 9.42
N ARG A 60 2.40 1.72 10.10
CA ARG A 60 1.90 2.70 11.06
C ARG A 60 2.88 2.92 12.21
N ARG A 61 3.51 1.87 12.73
CA ARG A 61 4.52 1.95 13.80
C ARG A 61 5.75 2.73 13.35
N ALA A 62 6.21 2.51 12.12
CA ALA A 62 7.35 3.20 11.54
C ALA A 62 7.10 4.70 11.34
N LEU A 63 5.89 5.10 10.97
CA LEU A 63 5.51 6.50 10.81
C LEU A 63 5.55 7.25 12.15
N ARG A 64 5.99 8.51 12.15
CA ARG A 64 5.83 9.40 13.31
C ARG A 64 4.34 9.72 13.56
N PRO A 65 3.95 10.15 14.78
CA PRO A 65 2.61 10.71 14.99
C PRO A 65 2.30 11.80 13.96
N GLY A 66 1.14 11.72 13.34
CA GLY A 66 0.74 12.61 12.24
C GLY A 66 1.40 12.34 10.88
N GLY A 67 2.25 11.32 10.75
CA GLY A 67 2.86 10.91 9.49
C GLY A 67 1.85 10.27 8.51
N TRP A 68 2.22 10.17 7.24
CA TRP A 68 1.35 9.73 6.16
C TRP A 68 1.77 8.40 5.56
N ALA A 69 0.80 7.52 5.35
CA ALA A 69 0.90 6.39 4.45
C ALA A 69 0.24 6.76 3.11
N VAL A 70 0.94 6.50 2.00
CA VAL A 70 0.46 6.80 0.63
C VAL A 70 0.78 5.61 -0.24
N PHE A 71 -0.23 4.89 -0.71
CA PHE A 71 -0.07 3.71 -1.56
C PHE A 71 -0.72 3.93 -2.90
N SER A 72 0.08 3.98 -3.96
CA SER A 72 -0.40 4.05 -5.35
C SER A 72 -0.65 2.62 -5.82
N GLU A 73 -1.92 2.23 -5.96
CA GLU A 73 -2.33 0.84 -6.14
C GLU A 73 -3.33 0.68 -7.28
N CYS A 74 -3.32 -0.49 -7.89
CA CYS A 74 -4.45 -0.94 -8.68
C CYS A 74 -5.59 -1.32 -7.73
N MET A 75 -6.82 -0.93 -8.08
CA MET A 75 -7.99 -1.15 -7.24
C MET A 75 -9.12 -1.83 -8.02
N ARG A 76 -9.71 -2.86 -7.46
CA ARG A 76 -10.93 -3.45 -8.03
C ARG A 76 -12.08 -2.45 -7.95
N PRO A 77 -12.93 -2.35 -8.99
CA PRO A 77 -14.07 -1.42 -8.99
C PRO A 77 -15.10 -1.78 -7.91
N SER A 78 -15.17 -3.05 -7.54
CA SER A 78 -16.03 -3.54 -6.46
C SER A 78 -15.53 -4.89 -5.93
N PRO A 79 -15.95 -5.31 -4.72
CA PRO A 79 -15.66 -6.65 -4.20
C PRO A 79 -16.07 -7.76 -5.17
N GLY A 80 -15.27 -8.81 -5.25
CA GLY A 80 -15.55 -9.98 -6.09
C GLY A 80 -15.44 -9.76 -7.60
N LYS A 81 -15.04 -8.55 -8.06
CA LYS A 81 -14.85 -8.25 -9.49
C LYS A 81 -13.37 -8.05 -9.80
N PRO A 82 -12.61 -9.11 -10.14
CA PRO A 82 -11.21 -9.00 -10.47
C PRO A 82 -11.00 -8.17 -11.74
N LEU A 83 -9.85 -7.52 -11.81
CA LEU A 83 -9.40 -6.84 -13.03
C LEU A 83 -8.83 -7.88 -13.99
N TYR A 84 -8.97 -7.65 -15.30
CA TYR A 84 -8.43 -8.58 -16.31
C TYR A 84 -6.90 -8.76 -16.16
N VAL A 85 -6.19 -7.74 -15.70
CA VAL A 85 -4.73 -7.80 -15.48
C VAL A 85 -4.36 -8.78 -14.35
N GLU A 86 -5.24 -9.06 -13.42
CA GLU A 86 -5.02 -10.04 -12.35
C GLU A 86 -4.87 -11.46 -12.90
N PHE A 87 -5.40 -11.73 -14.09
CA PHE A 87 -5.18 -13.01 -14.78
C PHE A 87 -3.68 -13.30 -14.94
N ALA A 88 -2.89 -12.31 -15.35
CA ALA A 88 -1.43 -12.48 -15.47
C ALA A 88 -0.75 -12.62 -14.09
N PHE A 89 -1.21 -11.92 -13.08
CA PHE A 89 -0.64 -12.00 -11.72
C PHE A 89 -0.97 -13.30 -10.99
N ASN A 90 -2.04 -14.01 -11.38
CA ASN A 90 -2.36 -15.33 -10.80
C ASN A 90 -1.29 -16.41 -11.06
N PHE A 91 -0.37 -16.17 -11.98
CA PHE A 91 0.80 -17.04 -12.19
C PHE A 91 1.96 -16.77 -11.21
N LEU A 92 1.81 -15.77 -10.33
CA LEU A 92 2.80 -15.43 -9.32
C LEU A 92 2.37 -16.01 -7.97
N ASP A 93 3.21 -16.84 -7.36
CA ASP A 93 2.90 -17.55 -6.12
C ASP A 93 2.44 -16.63 -4.99
N ASN A 94 3.09 -15.46 -4.84
CA ASN A 94 2.78 -14.52 -3.76
C ASN A 94 1.46 -13.74 -3.98
N PHE A 95 0.90 -13.72 -5.19
CA PHE A 95 -0.32 -12.96 -5.46
C PHE A 95 -1.58 -13.60 -4.87
N THR A 96 -1.58 -14.95 -4.74
CA THR A 96 -2.72 -15.72 -4.26
C THR A 96 -2.61 -16.12 -2.78
N HIS A 97 -1.43 -15.98 -2.16
CA HIS A 97 -1.16 -16.43 -0.80
C HIS A 97 -1.61 -15.46 0.31
N ALA A 98 -2.60 -14.63 0.03
CA ALA A 98 -3.11 -13.67 0.98
C ALA A 98 -3.88 -14.33 2.14
N ARG A 99 -3.67 -13.86 3.35
CA ARG A 99 -4.55 -14.12 4.48
C ARG A 99 -5.84 -13.34 4.27
N LEU A 100 -6.95 -14.05 4.13
CA LEU A 100 -8.25 -13.47 3.87
C LEU A 100 -8.96 -13.11 5.17
N ASP A 101 -9.73 -12.04 5.13
CA ASP A 101 -10.62 -11.57 6.18
C ASP A 101 -11.89 -10.98 5.54
N PRO A 102 -13.10 -11.45 5.89
CA PRO A 102 -14.33 -11.01 5.23
C PRO A 102 -14.60 -9.50 5.32
N ALA A 103 -14.13 -8.83 6.36
CA ALA A 103 -14.39 -7.40 6.59
C ALA A 103 -13.38 -6.49 5.88
N THR A 104 -12.12 -6.91 5.78
CA THR A 104 -11.04 -6.05 5.31
C THR A 104 -10.40 -6.54 4.01
N ARG A 105 -10.34 -7.86 3.80
CA ARG A 105 -9.73 -8.48 2.61
C ARG A 105 -10.43 -9.80 2.24
N PRO A 106 -11.64 -9.76 1.68
CA PRO A 106 -12.41 -10.98 1.35
C PRO A 106 -11.80 -11.80 0.21
N ASP A 107 -10.96 -11.18 -0.63
CA ASP A 107 -10.33 -11.78 -1.79
C ASP A 107 -8.81 -11.56 -1.77
N TYR A 108 -8.05 -12.48 -2.43
CA TYR A 108 -6.66 -12.21 -2.77
C TYR A 108 -6.54 -11.19 -3.92
N GLY A 109 -5.33 -10.72 -4.20
CA GLY A 109 -5.06 -9.76 -5.27
C GLY A 109 -5.38 -8.32 -4.88
N PHE A 110 -5.86 -7.52 -5.84
CA PHE A 110 -6.13 -6.10 -5.61
C PHE A 110 -7.36 -5.91 -4.73
N LEU A 111 -7.30 -4.92 -3.84
CA LEU A 111 -8.41 -4.53 -3.00
C LEU A 111 -9.31 -3.51 -3.70
N SER A 112 -10.57 -3.47 -3.32
CA SER A 112 -11.46 -2.36 -3.67
C SER A 112 -11.16 -1.12 -2.82
N PRO A 113 -11.61 0.09 -3.22
CA PRO A 113 -11.47 1.29 -2.38
C PRO A 113 -12.05 1.12 -0.98
N ALA A 114 -13.19 0.44 -0.87
CA ALA A 114 -13.83 0.16 0.41
C ALA A 114 -12.97 -0.75 1.31
N HIS A 115 -12.35 -1.79 0.74
CA HIS A 115 -11.48 -2.70 1.51
C HIS A 115 -10.15 -2.06 1.87
N TRP A 116 -9.58 -1.17 1.04
CA TRP A 116 -8.43 -0.35 1.44
C TRP A 116 -8.77 0.53 2.63
N ARG A 117 -9.93 1.19 2.61
CA ARG A 117 -10.41 1.98 3.73
C ARG A 117 -10.53 1.14 5.00
N ALA A 118 -11.29 0.04 4.92
CA ALA A 118 -11.51 -0.85 6.07
C ALA A 118 -10.19 -1.40 6.65
N SER A 119 -9.25 -1.82 5.78
CA SER A 119 -7.94 -2.33 6.21
C SER A 119 -7.10 -1.28 6.93
N LEU A 120 -7.07 -0.04 6.42
CA LEU A 120 -6.31 1.05 7.01
C LEU A 120 -6.93 1.50 8.35
N GLU A 121 -8.25 1.65 8.41
CA GLU A 121 -8.96 2.00 9.64
C GLU A 121 -8.79 0.92 10.71
N ALA A 122 -8.90 -0.37 10.35
CA ALA A 122 -8.63 -1.49 11.25
C ALA A 122 -7.18 -1.54 11.76
N ALA A 123 -6.22 -1.06 10.96
CA ALA A 123 -4.83 -0.89 11.38
C ALA A 123 -4.59 0.38 12.23
N GLY A 124 -5.62 1.18 12.48
CA GLY A 124 -5.56 2.39 13.33
C GLY A 124 -5.08 3.64 12.61
N PHE A 125 -5.22 3.71 11.30
CA PHE A 125 -5.06 4.94 10.52
C PHE A 125 -6.36 5.75 10.51
N GLU A 126 -6.25 7.04 10.24
CA GLU A 126 -7.37 7.98 10.12
C GLU A 126 -7.32 8.76 8.82
N GLY A 127 -8.44 9.40 8.45
CA GLY A 127 -8.53 10.30 7.29
C GLY A 127 -8.27 9.61 5.95
N VAL A 128 -8.72 8.37 5.78
CA VAL A 128 -8.49 7.59 4.55
C VAL A 128 -9.15 8.26 3.35
N ARG A 129 -8.37 8.52 2.30
CA ARG A 129 -8.80 9.15 1.05
C ARG A 129 -8.18 8.46 -0.15
N HIS A 130 -8.87 8.54 -1.29
CA HIS A 130 -8.36 8.09 -2.60
C HIS A 130 -8.14 9.29 -3.51
N LEU A 131 -7.01 9.30 -4.21
CA LEU A 131 -6.66 10.34 -5.20
C LEU A 131 -6.21 9.67 -6.51
N PRO A 132 -6.89 9.94 -7.64
CA PRO A 132 -8.14 10.71 -7.69
C PRO A 132 -9.29 9.99 -6.95
N ASP A 133 -10.43 10.65 -6.80
CA ASP A 133 -11.65 10.01 -6.29
C ASP A 133 -12.07 8.90 -7.26
N ILE A 134 -11.60 7.69 -6.97
CA ILE A 134 -11.74 6.52 -7.85
C ILE A 134 -13.22 6.14 -8.02
N GLU A 135 -14.05 6.32 -7.00
CA GLU A 135 -15.47 6.01 -7.08
C GLU A 135 -16.21 6.95 -8.02
N LYS A 136 -15.83 8.21 -8.03
CA LYS A 136 -16.39 9.21 -8.96
C LYS A 136 -15.90 9.00 -10.38
N ILE A 137 -14.60 8.73 -10.55
CA ILE A 137 -13.99 8.54 -11.87
C ILE A 137 -14.48 7.26 -12.54
N SER A 138 -14.57 6.16 -11.81
CA SER A 138 -14.99 4.87 -12.36
C SER A 138 -16.43 4.87 -12.91
N ARG A 139 -17.30 5.76 -12.42
CA ARG A 139 -18.64 5.96 -13.01
C ARG A 139 -18.58 6.44 -14.46
N ARG A 140 -17.59 7.29 -14.79
CA ARG A 140 -17.40 7.85 -16.14
C ARG A 140 -16.41 7.04 -16.98
N PHE A 141 -15.42 6.43 -16.32
CA PHE A 141 -14.35 5.65 -16.94
C PHE A 141 -14.25 4.29 -16.25
N PRO A 142 -15.12 3.32 -16.61
CA PRO A 142 -15.19 2.03 -15.89
C PRO A 142 -13.91 1.20 -15.90
N LEU A 143 -13.00 1.47 -16.87
CA LEU A 143 -11.70 0.80 -16.96
C LEU A 143 -10.60 1.53 -16.18
N PHE A 144 -10.89 2.64 -15.50
CA PHE A 144 -9.94 3.32 -14.66
C PHE A 144 -9.88 2.61 -13.29
N TYR A 145 -8.74 2.05 -12.98
CA TYR A 145 -8.56 1.18 -11.80
C TYR A 145 -7.31 1.48 -10.98
N ALA A 146 -6.72 2.66 -11.10
CA ALA A 146 -5.54 3.05 -10.33
C ALA A 146 -5.80 4.31 -9.52
N ALA A 147 -5.43 4.29 -8.24
CA ALA A 147 -5.48 5.47 -7.39
C ALA A 147 -4.43 5.38 -6.28
N ALA A 148 -4.04 6.53 -5.73
CA ALA A 148 -3.34 6.57 -4.46
C ALA A 148 -4.37 6.52 -3.32
N VAL A 149 -4.26 5.56 -2.43
CA VAL A 149 -4.91 5.61 -1.12
C VAL A 149 -3.98 6.26 -0.12
N MET A 150 -4.51 7.21 0.62
CA MET A 150 -3.77 7.98 1.62
C MET A 150 -4.45 7.85 2.97
N ALA A 151 -3.64 7.72 4.02
CA ALA A 151 -4.12 7.68 5.40
C ALA A 151 -3.08 8.28 6.34
N ARG A 152 -3.51 8.76 7.49
CA ARG A 152 -2.65 9.41 8.47
C ARG A 152 -2.52 8.55 9.73
N ARG A 153 -1.31 8.43 10.27
CA ARG A 153 -1.16 7.98 11.65
C ARG A 153 -1.73 9.05 12.58
N PRO A 154 -2.62 8.75 13.54
CA PRO A 154 -3.07 9.71 14.54
C PRO A 154 -1.92 10.45 15.21
N ALA A 155 -2.16 11.70 15.63
CA ALA A 155 -1.15 12.53 16.28
C ALA A 155 -0.94 12.18 17.76
N SER A 156 -1.88 11.42 18.31
CA SER A 156 -1.87 10.96 19.72
C SER A 156 -2.00 9.45 19.78
#